data_175b0c66164b7625f9e4590a02d3b685
#
_entry.id   175b0c66164b7625f9e4590a02d3b685
#
_cell.length_a   1.000
_cell.length_b   1.000
_cell.length_c   1.000
_cell.angle_alpha   90.00
_cell.angle_beta   90.00
_cell.angle_gamma   90.00
#
_symmetry.space_group_name_H-M   'P 1'
#
loop_
_entity.id
_entity.type
_entity.pdbx_description
1 polymer ?
#
loop_
_entity_poly.entity_id
_entity_poly.type
_entity_poly.pdbx_seq_one_letter_code
_entity_poly.pdbx_strand_id
1 'polypeptide(L)'
;MKLFFFILISLLNFYCCIAQEQYSIRDLKEGKFKDDSSYIYSLPFENKKKVFLIQAYDSKMSHKGELALDFKVKKNTKICAARDGVVISAREDSEKGGLKPENMSDGNYISIQHDDGSIAHYWHLLKDGVLVNIGDSITKGQAIGLSGNTGYSAFPHLHFEVIGNDGKGVVRQLPTRFYTNKGIVYLKPAHFYRAIHE
;
A
#
# COMPACT_ATOMS: atom_id res chain seq x y z
N MET A 1 27.80 51.05 -15.05
CA MET A 1 26.82 50.75 -14.02
C MET A 1 25.85 49.75 -14.63
N LYS A 2 26.07 48.45 -14.41
CA LYS A 2 25.24 47.38 -15.01
C LYS A 2 24.21 46.91 -13.96
N LEU A 3 22.94 47.12 -14.29
CA LEU A 3 21.80 46.75 -13.46
C LEU A 3 21.55 45.24 -13.67
N PHE A 4 21.77 44.40 -12.65
CA PHE A 4 21.42 42.97 -12.66
C PHE A 4 19.95 42.87 -12.24
N PHE A 5 19.10 42.48 -13.19
CA PHE A 5 17.73 42.02 -12.90
C PHE A 5 17.79 40.59 -12.37
N PHE A 6 17.53 40.41 -11.07
CA PHE A 6 17.24 39.11 -10.50
C PHE A 6 15.78 38.75 -10.84
N ILE A 7 15.58 37.83 -11.75
CA ILE A 7 14.28 37.19 -11.98
C ILE A 7 14.12 36.12 -10.89
N LEU A 8 13.28 36.42 -9.92
CA LEU A 8 12.83 35.51 -8.89
C LEU A 8 11.79 34.57 -9.52
N ILE A 9 12.23 33.40 -10.00
CA ILE A 9 11.30 32.34 -10.44
C ILE A 9 10.73 31.70 -9.17
N SER A 10 9.54 32.17 -8.78
CA SER A 10 8.72 31.48 -7.77
C SER A 10 8.24 30.16 -8.38
N LEU A 11 8.86 29.07 -7.99
CA LEU A 11 8.35 27.73 -8.21
C LEU A 11 7.05 27.58 -7.38
N LEU A 12 5.93 28.00 -7.94
CA LEU A 12 4.62 27.54 -7.48
C LEU A 12 4.56 26.03 -7.75
N ASN A 13 4.81 25.25 -6.71
CA ASN A 13 4.41 23.86 -6.67
C ASN A 13 2.87 23.82 -6.71
N PHE A 14 2.30 23.79 -7.90
CA PHE A 14 0.94 23.35 -8.12
C PHE A 14 0.90 21.87 -7.77
N TYR A 15 0.66 21.54 -6.51
CA TYR A 15 0.06 20.26 -6.17
C TYR A 15 -1.32 20.27 -6.81
N CYS A 16 -1.38 19.77 -8.05
CA CYS A 16 -2.62 19.40 -8.69
C CYS A 16 -3.15 18.22 -7.89
N CYS A 17 -3.95 18.52 -6.86
CA CYS A 17 -4.77 17.54 -6.18
C CYS A 17 -5.82 17.11 -7.21
N ILE A 18 -5.43 16.16 -8.09
CA ILE A 18 -6.40 15.47 -8.95
C ILE A 18 -7.29 14.73 -7.97
N ALA A 19 -8.53 15.21 -7.84
CA ALA A 19 -9.53 14.52 -7.05
C ALA A 19 -9.63 13.10 -7.60
N GLN A 20 -9.07 12.14 -6.86
CA GLN A 20 -9.19 10.74 -7.19
C GLN A 20 -10.68 10.41 -7.12
N GLU A 21 -11.27 9.96 -8.22
CA GLU A 21 -12.68 9.55 -8.19
C GLU A 21 -12.85 8.51 -7.08
N GLN A 22 -13.75 8.80 -6.16
CA GLN A 22 -14.00 7.95 -4.99
C GLN A 22 -14.77 6.71 -5.43
N TYR A 23 -14.05 5.61 -5.65
CA TYR A 23 -14.67 4.33 -5.94
C TYR A 23 -14.82 3.52 -4.66
N SER A 24 -16.03 3.07 -4.39
CA SER A 24 -16.31 2.11 -3.33
C SER A 24 -16.21 0.68 -3.86
N ILE A 25 -16.08 -0.30 -2.97
CA ILE A 25 -16.20 -1.73 -3.34
C ILE A 25 -17.56 -1.99 -4.02
N ARG A 26 -18.60 -1.23 -3.66
CA ARG A 26 -19.91 -1.31 -4.29
C ARG A 26 -19.84 -0.89 -5.76
N ASP A 27 -19.17 0.22 -6.06
CA ASP A 27 -19.03 0.73 -7.43
C ASP A 27 -18.27 -0.24 -8.33
N LEU A 28 -17.23 -0.91 -7.79
CA LEU A 28 -16.54 -1.98 -8.48
C LEU A 28 -17.46 -3.15 -8.81
N LYS A 29 -18.32 -3.57 -7.85
CA LYS A 29 -19.30 -4.65 -8.05
C LYS A 29 -20.43 -4.29 -9.00
N GLU A 30 -20.82 -3.02 -9.04
CA GLU A 30 -21.86 -2.49 -9.92
C GLU A 30 -21.35 -2.18 -11.34
N GLY A 31 -20.04 -2.42 -11.60
CA GLY A 31 -19.43 -2.19 -12.91
C GLY A 31 -19.25 -0.71 -13.28
N LYS A 32 -19.44 0.20 -12.32
CA LYS A 32 -19.19 1.63 -12.50
C LYS A 32 -17.71 1.94 -12.64
N PHE A 33 -16.89 1.04 -12.17
CA PHE A 33 -15.44 1.10 -12.25
C PHE A 33 -14.92 -0.25 -12.71
N LYS A 34 -14.07 -0.27 -13.72
CA LYS A 34 -13.36 -1.47 -14.16
C LYS A 34 -12.11 -1.64 -13.32
N ASP A 35 -11.97 -2.81 -12.75
CA ASP A 35 -10.72 -3.30 -12.23
C ASP A 35 -9.82 -3.65 -13.41
N ASP A 36 -8.86 -2.79 -13.70
CA ASP A 36 -7.87 -3.04 -14.76
C ASP A 36 -6.76 -3.99 -14.29
N SER A 37 -6.76 -4.42 -13.02
CA SER A 37 -5.81 -5.40 -12.54
C SER A 37 -6.19 -6.78 -13.09
N SER A 38 -5.48 -7.22 -14.12
CA SER A 38 -5.54 -8.60 -14.62
C SER A 38 -4.93 -9.58 -13.61
N TYR A 39 -4.17 -9.09 -12.62
CA TYR A 39 -3.49 -9.90 -11.64
C TYR A 39 -4.31 -10.10 -10.36
N ILE A 40 -4.25 -11.32 -9.82
CA ILE A 40 -4.88 -11.66 -8.55
C ILE A 40 -3.78 -11.84 -7.50
N TYR A 41 -3.82 -10.98 -6.49
CA TYR A 41 -2.82 -10.91 -5.44
C TYR A 41 -3.02 -12.01 -4.39
N SER A 42 -1.95 -12.46 -3.77
CA SER A 42 -2.03 -13.18 -2.51
C SER A 42 -2.14 -12.19 -1.34
N LEU A 43 -2.79 -12.60 -0.25
CA LEU A 43 -2.73 -11.82 0.98
C LEU A 43 -1.26 -11.70 1.44
N PRO A 44 -0.81 -10.53 1.92
CA PRO A 44 0.59 -10.25 2.24
C PRO A 44 1.05 -10.89 3.57
N PHE A 45 0.76 -12.16 3.76
CA PHE A 45 1.05 -12.92 4.98
C PHE A 45 1.46 -14.36 4.66
N GLU A 46 2.07 -15.04 5.62
CA GLU A 46 2.41 -16.47 5.50
C GLU A 46 1.18 -17.32 5.12
N ASN A 47 1.40 -18.33 4.31
CA ASN A 47 0.34 -19.24 3.88
C ASN A 47 -0.46 -19.78 5.07
N LYS A 48 -1.78 -19.85 4.94
CA LYS A 48 -2.76 -20.24 5.97
C LYS A 48 -2.91 -19.26 7.14
N LYS A 49 -2.18 -18.16 7.19
CA LYS A 49 -2.35 -17.12 8.21
C LYS A 49 -3.76 -16.55 8.13
N LYS A 50 -4.46 -16.52 9.27
CA LYS A 50 -5.75 -15.84 9.42
C LYS A 50 -5.52 -14.39 9.87
N VAL A 51 -6.08 -13.43 9.15
CA VAL A 51 -5.96 -11.99 9.40
C VAL A 51 -7.32 -11.31 9.39
N PHE A 52 -7.45 -10.24 10.15
CA PHE A 52 -8.65 -9.41 10.22
C PHE A 52 -8.43 -8.13 9.43
N LEU A 53 -9.30 -7.82 8.47
CA LEU A 53 -9.29 -6.56 7.75
C LEU A 53 -10.09 -5.52 8.52
N ILE A 54 -9.41 -4.46 8.96
CA ILE A 54 -10.02 -3.36 9.72
C ILE A 54 -10.67 -2.37 8.77
N GLN A 55 -9.92 -1.92 7.78
CA GLN A 55 -10.34 -0.95 6.76
C GLN A 55 -10.12 -1.51 5.36
N ALA A 56 -10.98 -1.14 4.45
CA ALA A 56 -10.87 -1.39 3.03
C ALA A 56 -11.01 -0.07 2.26
N TYR A 57 -11.14 -0.16 0.96
CA TYR A 57 -11.25 0.96 0.04
C TYR A 57 -12.33 1.96 0.45
N ASP A 58 -12.01 3.23 0.34
CA ASP A 58 -12.89 4.37 0.64
C ASP A 58 -13.55 4.27 2.03
N SER A 59 -12.82 3.77 3.00
CA SER A 59 -13.28 3.69 4.39
C SER A 59 -13.38 5.08 5.01
N LYS A 60 -14.47 5.34 5.73
CA LYS A 60 -14.72 6.62 6.40
C LYS A 60 -13.75 6.96 7.54
N MET A 61 -12.96 5.99 8.01
CA MET A 61 -12.01 6.22 9.11
C MET A 61 -10.81 7.06 8.64
N SER A 62 -9.90 6.48 7.86
CA SER A 62 -8.71 7.16 7.34
C SER A 62 -8.47 6.96 5.83
N HIS A 63 -9.20 6.07 5.16
CA HIS A 63 -9.03 5.77 3.72
C HIS A 63 -10.06 6.47 2.84
N LYS A 64 -10.58 7.66 3.26
CA LYS A 64 -11.53 8.40 2.42
C LYS A 64 -10.87 8.80 1.10
N GLY A 65 -11.37 8.27 -0.01
CA GLY A 65 -10.80 8.46 -1.34
C GLY A 65 -9.56 7.61 -1.63
N GLU A 66 -9.20 6.67 -0.76
CA GLU A 66 -8.04 5.79 -0.93
C GLU A 66 -8.45 4.35 -1.23
N LEU A 67 -7.70 3.70 -2.11
CA LEU A 67 -7.83 2.27 -2.40
C LEU A 67 -6.76 1.49 -1.63
N ALA A 68 -6.78 1.63 -0.31
CA ALA A 68 -5.85 1.00 0.61
C ALA A 68 -6.55 0.03 1.57
N LEU A 69 -5.80 -0.88 2.15
CA LEU A 69 -6.26 -1.97 3.00
C LEU A 69 -5.46 -2.01 4.31
N ASP A 70 -6.14 -2.00 5.46
CA ASP A 70 -5.50 -2.14 6.78
C ASP A 70 -5.79 -3.51 7.39
N PHE A 71 -4.75 -4.31 7.53
CA PHE A 71 -4.81 -5.62 8.17
C PHE A 71 -4.33 -5.54 9.62
N LYS A 72 -5.20 -5.89 10.57
CA LYS A 72 -4.81 -5.96 11.98
C LYS A 72 -3.85 -7.12 12.21
N VAL A 73 -2.65 -6.79 12.68
CA VAL A 73 -1.62 -7.75 13.05
C VAL A 73 -0.93 -7.31 14.35
N LYS A 74 -0.23 -8.24 15.01
CA LYS A 74 0.66 -7.89 16.11
C LYS A 74 1.98 -7.36 15.55
N LYS A 75 2.69 -6.54 16.31
CA LYS A 75 4.10 -6.21 15.98
C LYS A 75 4.89 -7.49 15.76
N ASN A 76 5.89 -7.43 14.91
CA ASN A 76 6.77 -8.55 14.58
C ASN A 76 6.05 -9.72 13.85
N THR A 77 4.91 -9.46 13.20
CA THR A 77 4.29 -10.43 12.29
C THR A 77 5.01 -10.38 10.95
N LYS A 78 5.37 -11.53 10.40
CA LYS A 78 5.97 -11.61 9.05
C LYS A 78 5.00 -11.09 8.00
N ILE A 79 5.52 -10.17 7.19
CA ILE A 79 4.87 -9.63 6.01
C ILE A 79 5.51 -10.31 4.80
N CYS A 80 4.66 -10.80 3.89
CA CYS A 80 5.08 -11.49 2.69
C CYS A 80 4.73 -10.70 1.44
N ALA A 81 5.46 -10.90 0.36
CA ALA A 81 5.14 -10.30 -0.92
C ALA A 81 3.80 -10.83 -1.46
N ALA A 82 2.92 -9.94 -1.84
CA ALA A 82 1.60 -10.27 -2.38
C ALA A 82 1.65 -10.71 -3.87
N ARG A 83 2.75 -10.38 -4.56
CA ARG A 83 3.04 -10.69 -5.96
C ARG A 83 4.54 -10.66 -6.20
N ASP A 84 5.03 -11.37 -7.23
CA ASP A 84 6.41 -11.31 -7.70
C ASP A 84 6.79 -9.88 -8.12
N GLY A 85 8.07 -9.54 -8.00
CA GLY A 85 8.56 -8.23 -8.42
C GLY A 85 9.97 -7.94 -7.96
N VAL A 86 10.37 -6.67 -8.03
CA VAL A 86 11.68 -6.17 -7.60
C VAL A 86 11.49 -5.11 -6.54
N VAL A 87 12.27 -5.17 -5.46
CA VAL A 87 12.27 -4.13 -4.42
C VAL A 87 12.88 -2.85 -5.01
N ILE A 88 12.10 -1.79 -5.10
CA ILE A 88 12.56 -0.51 -5.65
C ILE A 88 12.83 0.55 -4.57
N SER A 89 12.26 0.38 -3.39
CA SER A 89 12.47 1.30 -2.26
C SER A 89 12.15 0.60 -0.94
N ALA A 90 12.88 0.96 0.11
CA ALA A 90 12.61 0.51 1.46
C ALA A 90 13.11 1.53 2.49
N ARG A 91 12.48 1.56 3.65
CA ARG A 91 12.90 2.32 4.83
C ARG A 91 12.61 1.53 6.09
N GLU A 92 13.53 1.55 7.05
CA GLU A 92 13.39 0.82 8.33
C GLU A 92 13.97 1.53 9.55
N ASP A 93 14.40 2.78 9.40
CA ASP A 93 15.16 3.52 10.43
C ASP A 93 14.29 4.14 11.53
N SER A 94 12.99 4.24 11.32
CA SER A 94 12.09 4.90 12.27
C SER A 94 11.54 3.95 13.32
N GLU A 95 11.45 4.42 14.58
CA GLU A 95 10.69 3.79 15.67
C GLU A 95 9.48 4.63 16.09
N LYS A 96 9.32 5.82 15.48
CA LYS A 96 8.24 6.75 15.80
C LYS A 96 6.93 6.35 15.16
N GLY A 97 5.85 6.51 15.91
CA GLY A 97 4.49 6.31 15.40
C GLY A 97 3.46 7.00 16.27
N GLY A 98 2.30 7.30 15.71
CA GLY A 98 1.22 7.98 16.40
C GLY A 98 0.31 8.74 15.45
N LEU A 99 -0.72 9.40 15.99
CA LEU A 99 -1.73 10.12 15.20
C LEU A 99 -1.43 11.63 15.02
N LYS A 100 -0.21 12.04 15.28
CA LYS A 100 0.18 13.43 15.02
C LYS A 100 0.62 13.59 13.57
N PRO A 101 0.31 14.72 12.89
CA PRO A 101 0.68 14.96 11.49
C PRO A 101 2.17 14.79 11.20
N GLU A 102 3.04 15.14 12.14
CA GLU A 102 4.50 14.97 12.02
C GLU A 102 4.91 13.51 11.86
N ASN A 103 4.11 12.54 12.32
CA ASN A 103 4.42 11.12 12.16
C ASN A 103 4.18 10.60 10.73
N MET A 104 3.54 11.35 9.84
CA MET A 104 3.30 10.89 8.45
C MET A 104 4.60 10.53 7.74
N SER A 105 5.67 11.29 7.98
CA SER A 105 7.00 11.05 7.39
C SER A 105 7.82 9.97 8.10
N ASP A 106 7.34 9.42 9.21
CA ASP A 106 8.08 8.46 10.05
C ASP A 106 7.74 6.98 9.73
N GLY A 107 6.95 6.71 8.70
CA GLY A 107 6.56 5.34 8.34
C GLY A 107 7.71 4.55 7.73
N ASN A 108 7.98 3.34 8.26
CA ASN A 108 8.83 2.37 7.59
C ASN A 108 8.01 1.60 6.56
N TYR A 109 8.65 1.26 5.43
CA TYR A 109 7.93 0.65 4.31
C TYR A 109 8.85 -0.17 3.39
N ILE A 110 8.22 -0.97 2.55
CA ILE A 110 8.82 -1.61 1.38
C ILE A 110 7.93 -1.32 0.18
N SER A 111 8.54 -1.04 -0.98
CA SER A 111 7.86 -0.88 -2.27
C SER A 111 8.40 -1.90 -3.26
N ILE A 112 7.51 -2.70 -3.85
CA ILE A 112 7.85 -3.74 -4.82
C ILE A 112 7.19 -3.40 -6.15
N GLN A 113 8.01 -3.24 -7.20
CA GLN A 113 7.52 -3.04 -8.56
C GLN A 113 7.31 -4.38 -9.25
N HIS A 114 6.17 -4.54 -9.89
CA HIS A 114 5.77 -5.72 -10.64
C HIS A 114 6.10 -5.58 -12.13
N ASP A 115 5.99 -6.67 -12.87
CA ASP A 115 6.29 -6.76 -14.30
C ASP A 115 5.41 -5.88 -15.20
N ASP A 116 4.19 -5.54 -14.75
CA ASP A 116 3.26 -4.63 -15.42
C ASP A 116 3.51 -3.15 -15.05
N GLY A 117 4.56 -2.85 -14.28
CA GLY A 117 4.91 -1.52 -13.80
C GLY A 117 4.11 -1.03 -12.59
N SER A 118 3.12 -1.79 -12.11
CA SER A 118 2.44 -1.46 -10.85
C SER A 118 3.37 -1.67 -9.65
N ILE A 119 3.10 -0.97 -8.55
CA ILE A 119 3.93 -0.98 -7.35
C ILE A 119 3.04 -1.29 -6.14
N ALA A 120 3.38 -2.34 -5.39
CA ALA A 120 2.77 -2.62 -4.10
C ALA A 120 3.58 -1.97 -2.98
N HIS A 121 2.89 -1.26 -2.09
CA HIS A 121 3.45 -0.65 -0.89
C HIS A 121 3.00 -1.39 0.37
N TYR A 122 3.96 -1.61 1.28
CA TYR A 122 3.79 -2.28 2.57
C TYR A 122 4.27 -1.34 3.67
N TRP A 123 3.33 -0.68 4.38
CA TRP A 123 3.64 0.37 5.33
C TRP A 123 3.55 -0.05 6.80
N HIS A 124 4.03 0.83 7.68
CA HIS A 124 4.05 0.70 9.13
C HIS A 124 4.90 -0.45 9.64
N LEU A 125 6.00 -0.75 8.93
CA LEU A 125 6.92 -1.82 9.30
C LEU A 125 7.68 -1.51 10.58
N LEU A 126 8.24 -2.55 11.19
CA LEU A 126 9.07 -2.45 12.39
C LEU A 126 10.41 -1.74 12.05
N LYS A 127 10.97 -1.03 13.02
CA LYS A 127 12.36 -0.55 12.94
C LYS A 127 13.29 -1.76 12.80
N ASP A 128 14.26 -1.65 11.90
CA ASP A 128 15.21 -2.74 11.55
C ASP A 128 14.46 -4.03 11.14
N GLY A 129 13.26 -3.90 10.56
CA GLY A 129 12.36 -5.01 10.25
C GLY A 129 12.21 -5.31 8.76
N VAL A 130 13.00 -4.69 7.89
CA VAL A 130 13.08 -5.03 6.47
C VAL A 130 14.00 -6.24 6.30
N LEU A 131 13.54 -7.26 5.57
CA LEU A 131 14.26 -8.53 5.38
C LEU A 131 14.87 -8.70 3.99
N VAL A 132 14.81 -7.66 3.17
CA VAL A 132 15.23 -7.64 1.76
C VAL A 132 15.96 -6.35 1.44
N ASN A 133 16.74 -6.34 0.35
CA ASN A 133 17.47 -5.16 -0.10
C ASN A 133 16.82 -4.55 -1.35
N ILE A 134 17.05 -3.26 -1.57
CA ILE A 134 16.68 -2.61 -2.83
C ILE A 134 17.43 -3.30 -3.96
N GLY A 135 16.70 -3.67 -5.02
CA GLY A 135 17.22 -4.44 -6.17
C GLY A 135 16.97 -5.94 -6.08
N ASP A 136 16.57 -6.48 -4.93
CA ASP A 136 16.26 -7.90 -4.80
C ASP A 136 15.03 -8.29 -5.63
N SER A 137 15.15 -9.41 -6.36
CA SER A 137 14.00 -10.08 -7.00
C SER A 137 13.24 -10.88 -5.96
N ILE A 138 11.95 -10.64 -5.85
CA ILE A 138 11.07 -11.21 -4.84
C ILE A 138 10.03 -12.11 -5.48
N THR A 139 9.78 -13.26 -4.87
CA THR A 139 8.69 -14.14 -5.26
C THR A 139 7.47 -13.98 -4.34
N LYS A 140 6.29 -14.17 -4.89
CA LYS A 140 5.02 -14.17 -4.16
C LYS A 140 5.09 -15.11 -2.94
N GLY A 141 4.69 -14.62 -1.78
CA GLY A 141 4.74 -15.38 -0.53
C GLY A 141 6.08 -15.34 0.21
N GLN A 142 7.15 -14.83 -0.41
CA GLN A 142 8.43 -14.60 0.26
C GLN A 142 8.28 -13.61 1.41
N ALA A 143 8.88 -13.91 2.57
CA ALA A 143 8.95 -12.95 3.68
C ALA A 143 9.83 -11.77 3.29
N ILE A 144 9.29 -10.55 3.40
CA ILE A 144 9.97 -9.31 3.02
C ILE A 144 10.19 -8.37 4.19
N GLY A 145 9.41 -8.49 5.26
CA GLY A 145 9.53 -7.60 6.41
C GLY A 145 8.74 -8.05 7.63
N LEU A 146 8.80 -7.25 8.67
CA LEU A 146 8.11 -7.45 9.95
C LEU A 146 7.18 -6.26 10.20
N SER A 147 5.93 -6.53 10.59
CA SER A 147 4.96 -5.48 10.90
C SER A 147 5.34 -4.72 12.17
N GLY A 148 5.09 -3.42 12.16
CA GLY A 148 5.36 -2.50 13.26
C GLY A 148 4.16 -1.64 13.63
N ASN A 149 4.45 -0.39 13.95
CA ASN A 149 3.50 0.69 14.24
C ASN A 149 4.17 2.05 14.00
N THR A 150 5.00 2.17 12.97
CA THR A 150 5.72 3.39 12.61
C THR A 150 4.88 4.28 11.70
N GLY A 151 5.17 5.57 11.69
CA GLY A 151 4.42 6.53 10.88
C GLY A 151 3.07 6.94 11.49
N TYR A 152 2.15 7.41 10.66
CA TYR A 152 0.81 7.83 11.09
C TYR A 152 -0.06 6.59 11.34
N SER A 153 0.06 6.03 12.54
CA SER A 153 -0.56 4.76 12.92
C SER A 153 -0.98 4.74 14.38
N ALA A 154 -2.26 4.42 14.64
CA ALA A 154 -2.84 4.36 15.98
C ALA A 154 -2.47 3.07 16.74
N PHE A 155 -2.26 1.98 16.02
CA PHE A 155 -2.00 0.64 16.56
C PHE A 155 -1.33 -0.24 15.50
N PRO A 156 -0.69 -1.35 15.91
CA PRO A 156 -0.02 -2.25 14.96
C PRO A 156 -0.97 -2.81 13.91
N HIS A 157 -0.63 -2.55 12.64
CA HIS A 157 -1.33 -3.07 11.46
C HIS A 157 -0.38 -3.05 10.26
N LEU A 158 -0.75 -3.72 9.19
CA LEU A 158 -0.17 -3.53 7.87
C LEU A 158 -1.12 -2.68 7.05
N HIS A 159 -0.66 -1.53 6.60
CA HIS A 159 -1.30 -0.78 5.53
C HIS A 159 -0.73 -1.24 4.19
N PHE A 160 -1.60 -1.63 3.27
CA PHE A 160 -1.25 -2.17 1.96
C PHE A 160 -2.03 -1.46 0.86
N GLU A 161 -1.33 -1.05 -0.18
CA GLU A 161 -1.91 -0.47 -1.38
C GLU A 161 -1.13 -0.88 -2.62
N VAL A 162 -1.76 -0.76 -3.78
CA VAL A 162 -1.10 -0.90 -5.08
C VAL A 162 -1.34 0.36 -5.88
N ILE A 163 -0.27 0.91 -6.44
CA ILE A 163 -0.34 2.04 -7.37
C ILE A 163 0.10 1.58 -8.77
N GLY A 164 -0.41 2.22 -9.78
CA GLY A 164 -0.02 1.92 -11.16
C GLY A 164 -0.75 2.81 -12.15
N ASN A 165 -0.51 2.56 -13.43
CA ASN A 165 -1.18 3.26 -14.51
C ASN A 165 -2.63 2.75 -14.64
N ASP A 166 -3.58 3.66 -14.74
CA ASP A 166 -5.02 3.36 -14.85
C ASP A 166 -5.47 3.01 -16.28
N GLY A 167 -4.53 2.73 -17.19
CA GLY A 167 -4.82 2.51 -18.60
C GLY A 167 -5.03 3.81 -19.40
N LYS A 168 -5.13 4.95 -18.74
CA LYS A 168 -5.26 6.29 -19.34
C LYS A 168 -3.99 7.13 -19.19
N GLY A 169 -2.90 6.55 -18.70
CA GLY A 169 -1.63 7.24 -18.47
C GLY A 169 -1.54 7.97 -17.14
N VAL A 170 -2.54 7.86 -16.25
CA VAL A 170 -2.52 8.46 -14.93
C VAL A 170 -2.11 7.41 -13.89
N VAL A 171 -1.09 7.73 -13.10
CA VAL A 171 -0.68 6.89 -11.96
C VAL A 171 -1.63 7.16 -10.80
N ARG A 172 -2.26 6.10 -10.28
CA ARG A 172 -3.19 6.15 -9.14
C ARG A 172 -3.17 4.85 -8.34
N GLN A 173 -3.80 4.84 -7.19
CA GLN A 173 -4.10 3.61 -6.47
C GLN A 173 -5.03 2.71 -7.32
N LEU A 174 -4.72 1.43 -7.36
CA LEU A 174 -5.46 0.42 -8.12
C LEU A 174 -6.24 -0.49 -7.16
N PRO A 175 -7.51 -0.82 -7.48
CA PRO A 175 -8.23 -1.83 -6.73
C PRO A 175 -7.65 -3.21 -7.04
N THR A 176 -7.53 -4.05 -6.03
CA THR A 176 -6.93 -5.38 -6.14
C THR A 176 -7.86 -6.47 -5.65
N ARG A 177 -7.89 -7.63 -6.34
CA ARG A 177 -8.55 -8.85 -5.90
C ARG A 177 -7.54 -9.80 -5.28
N PHE A 178 -7.98 -10.60 -4.33
CA PHE A 178 -7.10 -11.49 -3.58
C PHE A 178 -7.58 -12.93 -3.60
N TYR A 179 -6.65 -13.87 -3.72
CA TYR A 179 -6.88 -15.28 -3.39
C TYR A 179 -7.07 -15.41 -1.88
N THR A 180 -8.19 -15.98 -1.48
CA THR A 180 -8.52 -16.21 -0.08
C THR A 180 -9.28 -17.52 0.10
N ASN A 181 -9.46 -17.94 1.35
CA ASN A 181 -10.34 -19.07 1.68
C ASN A 181 -11.82 -18.86 1.31
N LYS A 182 -12.17 -17.68 0.80
CA LYS A 182 -13.52 -17.33 0.30
C LYS A 182 -13.55 -17.17 -1.22
N GLY A 183 -12.51 -17.64 -1.90
CA GLY A 183 -12.32 -17.46 -3.34
C GLY A 183 -11.59 -16.17 -3.68
N ILE A 184 -11.68 -15.77 -4.95
CA ILE A 184 -11.11 -14.53 -5.48
C ILE A 184 -12.09 -13.39 -5.23
N VAL A 185 -11.71 -12.47 -4.34
CA VAL A 185 -12.63 -11.42 -3.87
C VAL A 185 -11.94 -10.06 -3.72
N TYR A 186 -12.71 -8.98 -3.84
CA TYR A 186 -12.38 -7.73 -3.18
C TYR A 186 -12.61 -7.88 -1.69
N LEU A 187 -11.65 -7.46 -0.88
CA LEU A 187 -11.74 -7.60 0.56
C LEU A 187 -12.76 -6.60 1.14
N LYS A 188 -13.55 -7.06 2.09
CA LYS A 188 -14.52 -6.24 2.83
C LYS A 188 -14.03 -6.00 4.24
N PRO A 189 -14.19 -4.77 4.79
CA PRO A 189 -13.80 -4.47 6.17
C PRO A 189 -14.61 -5.31 7.17
N ALA A 190 -14.10 -5.44 8.39
CA ALA A 190 -14.69 -6.20 9.48
C ALA A 190 -14.83 -7.71 9.20
N HIS A 191 -13.99 -8.27 8.34
CA HIS A 191 -13.97 -9.69 8.01
C HIS A 191 -12.61 -10.33 8.28
N PHE A 192 -12.65 -11.62 8.59
CA PHE A 192 -11.46 -12.47 8.60
C PHE A 192 -11.25 -13.12 7.23
N TYR A 193 -9.99 -13.15 6.82
CA TYR A 193 -9.53 -13.86 5.64
C TYR A 193 -8.35 -14.76 5.99
N ARG A 194 -8.12 -15.81 5.19
CA ARG A 194 -6.96 -16.68 5.31
C ARG A 194 -6.11 -16.55 4.07
N ALA A 195 -4.82 -16.31 4.24
CA ALA A 195 -3.86 -16.28 3.15
C ALA A 195 -3.78 -17.65 2.47
N ILE A 196 -3.81 -17.65 1.15
CA ILE A 196 -3.60 -18.81 0.29
C ILE A 196 -2.56 -18.39 -0.74
N HIS A 197 -1.49 -19.17 -0.84
CA HIS A 197 -0.44 -19.03 -1.85
C HIS A 197 -0.51 -20.25 -2.76
N GLU A 198 -0.89 -20.02 -4.00
CA GLU A 198 -0.87 -21.01 -5.08
C GLU A 198 0.38 -20.81 -5.92
#